data_9590a1c83d986590e73b8cfa29955a3b
#
_entry.id   9590a1c83d986590e73b8cfa29955a3b
#
_cell.length_a   1.000
_cell.length_b   1.000
_cell.length_c   1.000
_cell.angle_alpha   90.00
_cell.angle_beta   90.00
_cell.angle_gamma   90.00
#
_symmetry.space_group_name_H-M   'P 1'
#
loop_
_entity.id
_entity.type
_entity.pdbx_description
1 polymer ?
#
loop_
_entity_poly.entity_id
_entity_poly.type
_entity_poly.pdbx_seq_one_letter_code
_entity_poly.pdbx_strand_id
1 'polypeptide(L)'
;MADTPTAFSGTSPSSPEDVRSALHQAADQVADYIESLESREIFPNDAEAPTGDLVPSKGAPLQDVFSDVAQWAIDNAIHVGAPGYVGHMDSGVAVAGIMGDLLISALNQNMLAYELAPGATLLEKKLVRFFTQHAGLPQSSGGLFTTGGTTANLTAILMARNEAAVHASTQGLANSDSFCVFASADAHYSISKSCAVLGIGSESVIAVPVCGPERKMDVSTLPELIQAQRALGKYPIALVATAGTTSCGAIDPLPECAAFCEAQGLWFHVDAAHGGALLLHQDKKSLLSGTSSADSITLDPHKWLYTPKTAGLLLVRDENKLQTADYKAPYLDRHAPHGEALPISQGRRALDGSRRFDALKVWL
;
A
#
# COMPACT_ATOMS: atom_id res chain seq x y z
N MET A 1 3.75 42.64 28.49
CA MET A 1 3.52 41.23 28.08
C MET A 1 2.83 41.30 26.75
N ALA A 2 3.54 41.02 25.68
CA ALA A 2 2.97 41.01 24.35
C ALA A 2 2.16 39.72 24.22
N ASP A 3 0.87 39.85 23.91
CA ASP A 3 0.02 38.74 23.55
C ASP A 3 0.63 37.98 22.36
N THR A 4 1.14 36.78 22.61
CA THR A 4 1.53 35.86 21.56
C THR A 4 0.23 35.41 20.86
N PRO A 5 0.01 35.72 19.58
CA PRO A 5 -1.18 35.23 18.90
C PRO A 5 -1.12 33.70 18.87
N THR A 6 -2.04 33.06 19.55
CA THR A 6 -2.25 31.62 19.36
C THR A 6 -2.68 31.42 17.92
N ALA A 7 -1.87 30.73 17.12
CA ALA A 7 -2.03 30.51 15.67
C ALA A 7 -3.35 29.82 15.26
N PHE A 8 -4.25 29.56 16.20
CA PHE A 8 -5.53 28.88 15.99
C PHE A 8 -6.76 29.64 16.52
N SER A 9 -6.60 30.83 17.07
CA SER A 9 -7.70 31.54 17.76
C SER A 9 -8.66 32.28 16.84
N GLY A 10 -8.51 32.23 15.54
CA GLY A 10 -9.34 32.99 14.60
C GLY A 10 -10.09 32.19 13.55
N THR A 11 -9.86 30.87 13.43
CA THR A 11 -10.34 30.09 12.28
C THR A 11 -11.09 28.82 12.65
N SER A 12 -11.11 28.41 13.90
CA SER A 12 -11.92 27.25 14.30
C SER A 12 -13.40 27.66 14.42
N PRO A 13 -14.32 26.86 13.87
CA PRO A 13 -15.76 27.09 14.06
C PRO A 13 -16.08 27.20 15.55
N SER A 14 -16.77 28.25 15.95
CA SER A 14 -17.04 28.55 17.35
C SER A 14 -18.30 27.82 17.88
N SER A 15 -19.12 27.29 16.99
CA SER A 15 -20.35 26.58 17.33
C SER A 15 -20.53 25.27 16.54
N PRO A 16 -21.34 24.32 17.01
CA PRO A 16 -21.68 23.12 16.22
C PRO A 16 -22.35 23.44 14.87
N GLU A 17 -23.05 24.55 14.76
CA GLU A 17 -23.70 25.02 13.53
C GLU A 17 -22.64 25.48 12.53
N ASP A 18 -21.61 26.20 12.98
CA ASP A 18 -20.49 26.63 12.15
C ASP A 18 -19.69 25.44 11.62
N VAL A 19 -19.47 24.40 12.45
CA VAL A 19 -18.82 23.14 12.03
C VAL A 19 -19.64 22.47 10.93
N ARG A 20 -20.96 22.34 11.13
CA ARG A 20 -21.86 21.74 10.14
C ARG A 20 -21.83 22.51 8.83
N SER A 21 -21.96 23.83 8.88
CA SER A 21 -21.94 24.70 7.70
C SER A 21 -20.63 24.54 6.90
N ALA A 22 -19.49 24.55 7.57
CA ALA A 22 -18.17 24.39 6.93
C ALA A 22 -18.04 23.01 6.25
N LEU A 23 -18.50 21.95 6.91
CA LEU A 23 -18.42 20.60 6.32
C LEU A 23 -19.39 20.42 5.14
N HIS A 24 -20.57 21.03 5.18
CA HIS A 24 -21.50 21.01 4.04
C HIS A 24 -20.89 21.75 2.84
N GLN A 25 -20.33 22.95 3.06
CA GLN A 25 -19.68 23.70 1.99
C GLN A 25 -18.52 22.90 1.35
N ALA A 26 -17.69 22.24 2.17
CA ALA A 26 -16.62 21.39 1.66
C ALA A 26 -17.17 20.20 0.85
N ALA A 27 -18.26 19.59 1.29
CA ALA A 27 -18.91 18.51 0.57
C ALA A 27 -19.51 18.99 -0.76
N ASP A 28 -20.14 20.16 -0.78
CA ASP A 28 -20.72 20.76 -1.99
C ASP A 28 -19.60 21.06 -3.02
N GLN A 29 -18.48 21.66 -2.60
CA GLN A 29 -17.35 21.92 -3.50
C GLN A 29 -16.73 20.62 -4.08
N VAL A 30 -16.66 19.55 -3.28
CA VAL A 30 -16.19 18.25 -3.77
C VAL A 30 -17.20 17.64 -4.75
N ALA A 31 -18.51 17.79 -4.51
CA ALA A 31 -19.54 17.33 -5.42
C ALA A 31 -19.47 18.09 -6.76
N ASP A 32 -19.39 19.41 -6.73
CA ASP A 32 -19.25 20.28 -7.91
C ASP A 32 -18.01 19.91 -8.72
N TYR A 33 -16.88 19.64 -8.04
CA TYR A 33 -15.67 19.15 -8.70
C TYR A 33 -15.92 17.82 -9.44
N ILE A 34 -16.53 16.84 -8.77
CA ILE A 34 -16.80 15.52 -9.35
C ILE A 34 -17.74 15.66 -10.57
N GLU A 35 -18.79 16.44 -10.45
CA GLU A 35 -19.73 16.69 -11.54
C GLU A 35 -19.08 17.39 -12.74
N SER A 36 -18.08 18.22 -12.49
CA SER A 36 -17.37 18.95 -13.53
C SER A 36 -16.35 18.12 -14.31
N LEU A 37 -16.00 16.90 -13.86
CA LEU A 37 -14.92 16.09 -14.44
C LEU A 37 -15.12 15.76 -15.93
N GLU A 38 -16.36 15.61 -16.41
CA GLU A 38 -16.64 15.31 -17.81
C GLU A 38 -16.23 16.44 -18.77
N SER A 39 -16.20 17.68 -18.27
CA SER A 39 -15.90 18.88 -19.07
C SER A 39 -14.50 19.45 -18.79
N ARG A 40 -13.75 18.86 -17.83
CA ARG A 40 -12.41 19.37 -17.48
C ARG A 40 -11.34 18.87 -18.40
N GLU A 41 -10.37 19.75 -18.68
CA GLU A 41 -9.09 19.34 -19.26
C GLU A 41 -8.33 18.47 -18.25
N ILE A 42 -7.65 17.43 -18.76
CA ILE A 42 -6.98 16.44 -17.91
C ILE A 42 -5.79 17.05 -17.14
N PHE A 43 -5.02 17.88 -17.84
CA PHE A 43 -3.81 18.52 -17.32
C PHE A 43 -4.05 20.01 -17.10
N PRO A 44 -3.50 20.58 -16.02
CA PRO A 44 -3.46 22.03 -15.89
C PRO A 44 -2.57 22.61 -17.00
N ASN A 45 -2.95 23.77 -17.56
CA ASN A 45 -2.15 24.41 -18.60
C ASN A 45 -0.76 24.80 -18.08
N ASP A 46 -0.73 25.43 -16.90
CA ASP A 46 0.50 25.77 -16.16
C ASP A 46 0.20 25.60 -14.68
N ALA A 47 0.87 24.66 -14.03
CA ALA A 47 0.72 24.46 -12.58
C ALA A 47 1.56 25.47 -11.81
N GLU A 48 0.95 26.23 -10.92
CA GLU A 48 1.58 27.27 -10.13
C GLU A 48 1.55 26.98 -8.63
N ALA A 49 2.63 27.33 -7.93
CA ALA A 49 2.63 27.32 -6.47
C ALA A 49 1.63 28.35 -5.92
N PRO A 50 1.03 28.10 -4.74
CA PRO A 50 0.15 29.07 -4.13
C PRO A 50 0.91 30.40 -3.90
N THR A 51 0.24 31.50 -4.20
CA THR A 51 0.80 32.85 -4.04
C THR A 51 0.51 33.38 -2.63
N GLY A 52 1.39 34.26 -2.12
CA GLY A 52 1.27 34.88 -0.81
C GLY A 52 1.99 34.14 0.31
N ASP A 53 1.83 34.65 1.52
CA ASP A 53 2.46 34.06 2.71
C ASP A 53 1.73 32.79 3.13
N LEU A 54 2.46 31.68 3.31
CA LEU A 54 1.91 30.41 3.82
C LEU A 54 1.30 30.55 5.22
N VAL A 55 1.78 31.50 5.99
CA VAL A 55 1.23 31.89 7.30
C VAL A 55 0.91 33.36 7.25
N PRO A 56 -0.30 33.75 6.89
CA PRO A 56 -0.68 35.16 6.80
C PRO A 56 -0.66 35.82 8.19
N SER A 57 -0.32 37.11 8.24
CA SER A 57 -0.27 37.87 9.48
C SER A 57 -1.65 38.17 10.10
N LYS A 58 -2.71 37.95 9.34
CA LYS A 58 -4.11 38.08 9.79
C LYS A 58 -4.87 36.83 9.41
N GLY A 59 -5.69 36.32 10.32
CA GLY A 59 -6.62 35.24 10.04
C GLY A 59 -7.75 35.69 9.10
N ALA A 60 -8.34 34.69 8.40
CA ALA A 60 -9.54 34.86 7.57
C ALA A 60 -10.61 33.82 7.97
N PRO A 61 -11.89 34.01 7.62
CA PRO A 61 -12.91 32.98 7.83
C PRO A 61 -12.51 31.66 7.18
N LEU A 62 -12.71 30.53 7.90
CA LEU A 62 -12.31 29.21 7.43
C LEU A 62 -12.91 28.87 6.06
N GLN A 63 -14.17 29.25 5.83
CA GLN A 63 -14.88 28.98 4.59
C GLN A 63 -14.25 29.69 3.38
N ASP A 64 -13.82 30.95 3.55
CA ASP A 64 -13.16 31.70 2.48
C ASP A 64 -11.79 31.09 2.17
N VAL A 65 -10.99 30.78 3.20
CA VAL A 65 -9.70 30.13 3.03
C VAL A 65 -9.84 28.77 2.36
N PHE A 66 -10.84 27.97 2.76
CA PHE A 66 -11.09 26.67 2.15
C PHE A 66 -11.46 26.81 0.68
N SER A 67 -12.35 27.74 0.33
CA SER A 67 -12.76 27.98 -1.07
C SER A 67 -11.56 28.36 -1.94
N ASP A 68 -10.71 29.27 -1.49
CA ASP A 68 -9.52 29.71 -2.23
C ASP A 68 -8.53 28.56 -2.41
N VAL A 69 -8.24 27.81 -1.35
CA VAL A 69 -7.32 26.66 -1.39
C VAL A 69 -7.87 25.53 -2.24
N ALA A 70 -9.17 25.22 -2.15
CA ALA A 70 -9.81 24.19 -2.96
C ALA A 70 -9.78 24.57 -4.44
N GLN A 71 -10.09 25.83 -4.78
CA GLN A 71 -10.01 26.30 -6.17
C GLN A 71 -8.58 26.19 -6.71
N TRP A 72 -7.60 26.69 -5.96
CA TRP A 72 -6.18 26.53 -6.34
C TRP A 72 -5.80 25.06 -6.55
N ALA A 73 -6.17 24.17 -5.61
CA ALA A 73 -5.83 22.76 -5.69
C ALA A 73 -6.47 22.09 -6.92
N ILE A 74 -7.72 22.43 -7.23
CA ILE A 74 -8.43 21.90 -8.39
C ILE A 74 -7.80 22.41 -9.69
N ASP A 75 -7.50 23.70 -9.81
CA ASP A 75 -6.95 24.30 -11.03
C ASP A 75 -5.52 23.81 -11.33
N ASN A 76 -4.78 23.35 -10.32
CA ASN A 76 -3.42 22.83 -10.44
C ASN A 76 -3.33 21.29 -10.39
N ALA A 77 -4.47 20.57 -10.39
CA ALA A 77 -4.50 19.13 -10.34
C ALA A 77 -4.52 18.48 -11.73
N ILE A 78 -3.98 17.26 -11.83
CA ILE A 78 -4.31 16.34 -12.90
C ILE A 78 -5.66 15.68 -12.56
N HIS A 79 -6.63 15.78 -13.47
CA HIS A 79 -7.98 15.26 -13.26
C HIS A 79 -8.07 13.78 -13.65
N VAL A 80 -7.57 12.90 -12.77
CA VAL A 80 -7.50 11.45 -13.02
C VAL A 80 -8.88 10.78 -13.15
N GLY A 81 -9.94 11.43 -12.70
CA GLY A 81 -11.33 10.98 -12.87
C GLY A 81 -11.97 11.43 -14.19
N ALA A 82 -11.31 12.26 -15.00
CA ALA A 82 -11.84 12.72 -16.27
C ALA A 82 -11.89 11.56 -17.29
N PRO A 83 -12.94 11.46 -18.15
CA PRO A 83 -13.12 10.33 -19.07
C PRO A 83 -11.97 10.09 -20.05
N GLY A 84 -11.20 11.12 -20.38
CA GLY A 84 -10.05 11.03 -21.28
C GLY A 84 -8.74 10.64 -20.59
N TYR A 85 -8.69 10.49 -19.27
CA TYR A 85 -7.46 10.14 -18.57
C TYR A 85 -7.12 8.67 -18.75
N VAL A 86 -5.96 8.40 -19.34
CA VAL A 86 -5.40 7.06 -19.51
C VAL A 86 -3.91 7.12 -19.17
N GLY A 87 -3.55 6.84 -17.93
CA GLY A 87 -2.15 6.91 -17.52
C GLY A 87 -1.86 6.38 -16.12
N HIS A 88 -0.62 5.97 -15.91
CA HIS A 88 0.00 5.63 -14.62
C HIS A 88 -0.73 4.61 -13.74
N MET A 89 -1.70 3.86 -14.25
CA MET A 89 -2.57 2.95 -13.47
C MET A 89 -3.37 3.68 -12.37
N ASP A 90 -3.51 5.00 -12.49
CA ASP A 90 -4.35 5.80 -11.62
C ASP A 90 -5.79 5.81 -12.12
N SER A 91 -6.73 5.91 -11.22
CA SER A 91 -8.17 5.91 -11.52
C SER A 91 -8.88 7.02 -10.75
N GLY A 92 -10.04 7.40 -11.23
CA GLY A 92 -10.99 8.14 -10.41
C GLY A 92 -11.31 7.36 -9.14
N VAL A 93 -11.99 8.01 -8.20
CA VAL A 93 -12.31 7.42 -6.90
C VAL A 93 -13.80 7.18 -6.74
N ALA A 94 -14.19 6.10 -6.06
CA ALA A 94 -15.57 5.87 -5.68
C ALA A 94 -16.00 6.86 -4.59
N VAL A 95 -17.20 7.41 -4.72
CA VAL A 95 -17.76 8.37 -3.76
C VAL A 95 -17.82 7.78 -2.34
N ALA A 96 -18.16 6.49 -2.22
CA ALA A 96 -18.16 5.78 -0.94
C ALA A 96 -16.77 5.82 -0.25
N GLY A 97 -15.69 5.72 -1.02
CA GLY A 97 -14.33 5.85 -0.49
C GLY A 97 -14.03 7.27 0.03
N ILE A 98 -14.53 8.31 -0.65
CA ILE A 98 -14.40 9.71 -0.19
C ILE A 98 -15.15 9.90 1.13
N MET A 99 -16.37 9.38 1.24
CA MET A 99 -17.15 9.40 2.49
C MET A 99 -16.43 8.68 3.62
N GLY A 100 -15.80 7.54 3.30
CA GLY A 100 -14.93 6.81 4.24
C GLY A 100 -13.76 7.64 4.71
N ASP A 101 -13.04 8.32 3.82
CA ASP A 101 -11.89 9.17 4.15
C ASP A 101 -12.28 10.38 5.01
N LEU A 102 -13.45 10.97 4.78
CA LEU A 102 -13.97 12.04 5.62
C LEU A 102 -14.17 11.54 7.07
N LEU A 103 -14.79 10.37 7.22
CA LEU A 103 -15.01 9.79 8.55
C LEU A 103 -13.69 9.36 9.21
N ILE A 104 -12.75 8.77 8.46
CA ILE A 104 -11.42 8.41 8.93
C ILE A 104 -10.69 9.66 9.48
N SER A 105 -10.77 10.78 8.76
CA SER A 105 -10.14 12.04 9.17
C SER A 105 -10.77 12.60 10.45
N ALA A 106 -12.09 12.51 10.58
CA ALA A 106 -12.80 12.97 11.78
C ALA A 106 -12.52 12.09 13.01
N LEU A 107 -12.48 10.77 12.84
CA LEU A 107 -12.17 9.82 13.92
C LEU A 107 -10.71 9.88 14.36
N ASN A 108 -9.81 10.21 13.44
CA ASN A 108 -8.36 10.36 13.64
C ASN A 108 -7.72 9.24 14.47
N GLN A 109 -8.17 7.99 14.27
CA GLN A 109 -7.65 6.83 15.00
C GLN A 109 -6.26 6.43 14.51
N ASN A 110 -5.39 6.05 15.46
CA ASN A 110 -4.06 5.56 15.17
C ASN A 110 -4.02 4.03 15.24
N MET A 111 -3.82 3.38 14.09
CA MET A 111 -3.71 1.92 13.96
C MET A 111 -2.42 1.33 14.53
N LEU A 112 -1.57 2.14 15.19
CA LEU A 112 -0.35 1.69 15.86
C LEU A 112 -0.65 0.61 16.91
N ALA A 113 -1.60 0.90 17.79
CA ALA A 113 -1.95 0.02 18.90
C ALA A 113 -3.44 -0.33 18.92
N TYR A 114 -3.76 -1.56 19.34
CA TYR A 114 -5.15 -2.01 19.46
C TYR A 114 -6.00 -1.09 20.36
N GLU A 115 -5.43 -0.65 21.47
CA GLU A 115 -6.10 0.24 22.44
C GLU A 115 -6.48 1.61 21.86
N LEU A 116 -5.76 2.08 20.83
CA LEU A 116 -6.02 3.37 20.17
C LEU A 116 -7.06 3.25 19.05
N ALA A 117 -7.29 2.04 18.54
CA ALA A 117 -8.16 1.81 17.39
C ALA A 117 -8.78 0.39 17.42
N PRO A 118 -9.56 0.02 18.46
CA PRO A 118 -10.01 -1.35 18.63
C PRO A 118 -10.94 -1.82 17.50
N GLY A 119 -11.99 -1.08 17.21
CA GLY A 119 -12.93 -1.40 16.12
C GLY A 119 -12.26 -1.40 14.74
N ALA A 120 -11.36 -0.44 14.52
CA ALA A 120 -10.60 -0.32 13.29
C ALA A 120 -9.67 -1.51 13.07
N THR A 121 -8.98 -1.97 14.11
CA THR A 121 -8.12 -3.17 14.06
C THR A 121 -8.93 -4.43 13.74
N LEU A 122 -10.12 -4.58 14.30
CA LEU A 122 -10.99 -5.72 14.00
C LEU A 122 -11.51 -5.69 12.57
N LEU A 123 -11.86 -4.51 12.04
CA LEU A 123 -12.26 -4.36 10.65
C LEU A 123 -11.10 -4.67 9.70
N GLU A 124 -9.90 -4.15 9.97
CA GLU A 124 -8.69 -4.47 9.18
C GLU A 124 -8.48 -5.98 9.11
N LYS A 125 -8.50 -6.67 10.24
CA LYS A 125 -8.38 -8.14 10.29
C LYS A 125 -9.46 -8.85 9.48
N LYS A 126 -10.70 -8.37 9.53
CA LYS A 126 -11.80 -8.95 8.77
C LYS A 126 -11.60 -8.79 7.27
N LEU A 127 -11.14 -7.63 6.80
CA LEU A 127 -10.84 -7.39 5.39
C LEU A 127 -9.62 -8.18 4.92
N VAL A 128 -8.55 -8.22 5.70
CA VAL A 128 -7.40 -9.08 5.41
C VAL A 128 -7.87 -10.53 5.22
N ARG A 129 -8.71 -11.03 6.14
CA ARG A 129 -9.25 -12.39 6.03
C ARG A 129 -10.09 -12.58 4.77
N PHE A 130 -10.90 -11.61 4.41
CA PHE A 130 -11.68 -11.62 3.17
C PHE A 130 -10.76 -11.77 1.95
N PHE A 131 -9.72 -10.94 1.83
CA PHE A 131 -8.80 -11.00 0.69
C PHE A 131 -7.94 -12.29 0.68
N THR A 132 -7.47 -12.78 1.83
CA THR A 132 -6.72 -14.04 1.89
C THR A 132 -7.55 -15.23 1.44
N GLN A 133 -8.84 -15.27 1.79
CA GLN A 133 -9.78 -16.30 1.32
C GLN A 133 -9.98 -16.23 -0.19
N HIS A 134 -10.12 -15.02 -0.76
CA HIS A 134 -10.26 -14.86 -2.21
C HIS A 134 -8.99 -15.23 -2.97
N ALA A 135 -7.81 -15.01 -2.37
CA ALA A 135 -6.53 -15.45 -2.92
C ALA A 135 -6.30 -16.97 -2.78
N GLY A 136 -7.15 -17.67 -2.05
CA GLY A 136 -7.02 -19.12 -1.80
C GLY A 136 -5.93 -19.47 -0.79
N LEU A 137 -5.50 -18.50 0.03
CA LEU A 137 -4.50 -18.74 1.06
C LEU A 137 -5.07 -19.56 2.24
N PRO A 138 -4.24 -20.29 2.99
CA PRO A 138 -4.68 -21.17 4.08
C PRO A 138 -5.25 -20.38 5.28
N GLN A 139 -5.80 -21.11 6.24
CA GLN A 139 -6.41 -20.52 7.44
C GLN A 139 -5.41 -19.79 8.33
N SER A 140 -4.13 -20.19 8.28
CA SER A 140 -3.01 -19.54 8.98
C SER A 140 -2.61 -18.19 8.38
N SER A 141 -3.20 -17.83 7.24
CA SER A 141 -2.85 -16.59 6.54
C SER A 141 -3.34 -15.35 7.26
N GLY A 142 -2.62 -14.26 7.07
CA GLY A 142 -2.94 -12.96 7.58
C GLY A 142 -2.46 -11.85 6.65
N GLY A 143 -2.16 -10.70 7.22
CA GLY A 143 -1.69 -9.56 6.46
C GLY A 143 -1.87 -8.26 7.22
N LEU A 144 -1.61 -7.16 6.53
CA LEU A 144 -1.79 -5.82 7.06
C LEU A 144 -2.01 -4.80 5.92
N PHE A 145 -2.65 -3.71 6.25
CA PHE A 145 -2.72 -2.55 5.36
C PHE A 145 -1.38 -1.80 5.37
N THR A 146 -1.00 -1.30 4.20
CA THR A 146 0.21 -0.51 3.96
C THR A 146 -0.16 0.79 3.26
N THR A 147 0.78 1.72 3.16
CA THR A 147 0.59 2.98 2.42
C THR A 147 0.55 2.78 0.90
N GLY A 148 0.83 1.58 0.40
CA GLY A 148 0.77 1.22 -1.01
C GLY A 148 1.70 0.06 -1.34
N GLY A 149 1.67 -0.39 -2.60
CA GLY A 149 2.40 -1.55 -3.09
C GLY A 149 3.91 -1.50 -2.82
N THR A 150 4.53 -0.32 -2.86
CA THR A 150 5.97 -0.19 -2.54
C THR A 150 6.27 -0.64 -1.11
N THR A 151 5.47 -0.22 -0.12
CA THR A 151 5.66 -0.63 1.28
C THR A 151 5.29 -2.10 1.48
N ALA A 152 4.28 -2.60 0.77
CA ALA A 152 3.91 -4.01 0.79
C ALA A 152 5.04 -4.88 0.23
N ASN A 153 5.60 -4.54 -0.94
CA ASN A 153 6.73 -5.23 -1.55
C ASN A 153 7.99 -5.17 -0.66
N LEU A 154 8.28 -4.00 -0.06
CA LEU A 154 9.39 -3.86 0.89
C LEU A 154 9.23 -4.81 2.08
N THR A 155 8.03 -4.88 2.66
CA THR A 155 7.74 -5.78 3.77
C THR A 155 7.86 -7.25 3.35
N ALA A 156 7.40 -7.63 2.16
CA ALA A 156 7.52 -8.99 1.65
C ALA A 156 8.98 -9.40 1.45
N ILE A 157 9.81 -8.54 0.85
CA ILE A 157 11.25 -8.81 0.67
C ILE A 157 11.98 -8.82 2.03
N LEU A 158 11.59 -7.96 2.99
CA LEU A 158 12.10 -8.01 4.36
C LEU A 158 11.84 -9.39 5.01
N MET A 159 10.61 -9.91 4.85
CA MET A 159 10.24 -11.23 5.39
C MET A 159 11.07 -12.33 4.72
N ALA A 160 11.21 -12.32 3.39
CA ALA A 160 12.04 -13.27 2.65
C ALA A 160 13.51 -13.22 3.10
N ARG A 161 14.07 -12.02 3.30
CA ARG A 161 15.43 -11.83 3.82
C ARG A 161 15.58 -12.41 5.23
N ASN A 162 14.64 -12.10 6.11
CA ASN A 162 14.70 -12.53 7.51
C ASN A 162 14.47 -14.05 7.65
N GLU A 163 13.71 -14.67 6.76
CA GLU A 163 13.60 -16.13 6.68
C GLU A 163 14.93 -16.78 6.28
N ALA A 164 15.63 -16.17 5.31
CA ALA A 164 16.94 -16.66 4.86
C ALA A 164 18.07 -16.38 5.86
N ALA A 165 17.97 -15.30 6.64
CA ALA A 165 18.96 -14.86 7.61
C ALA A 165 18.28 -14.35 8.89
N VAL A 166 17.95 -15.25 9.79
CA VAL A 166 17.23 -14.94 11.05
C VAL A 166 17.97 -13.89 11.88
N HIS A 167 19.31 -13.87 11.84
CA HIS A 167 20.12 -12.87 12.55
C HIS A 167 19.99 -11.45 11.97
N ALA A 168 19.58 -11.32 10.71
CA ALA A 168 19.57 -10.03 10.02
C ALA A 168 18.64 -8.98 10.67
N SER A 169 17.59 -9.42 11.37
CA SER A 169 16.67 -8.52 12.09
C SER A 169 17.30 -7.87 13.33
N THR A 170 18.34 -8.45 13.91
CA THR A 170 18.96 -7.98 15.17
C THR A 170 20.42 -7.59 15.02
N GLN A 171 21.17 -8.27 14.13
CA GLN A 171 22.60 -8.07 13.95
C GLN A 171 22.95 -7.39 12.61
N GLY A 172 21.96 -7.21 11.73
CA GLY A 172 22.20 -6.77 10.36
C GLY A 172 22.70 -7.90 9.46
N LEU A 173 23.01 -7.57 8.21
CA LEU A 173 23.59 -8.50 7.25
C LEU A 173 25.09 -8.65 7.50
N ALA A 174 25.59 -9.89 7.52
CA ALA A 174 27.01 -10.17 7.56
C ALA A 174 27.63 -10.08 6.15
N ASN A 175 28.94 -9.92 6.05
CA ASN A 175 29.64 -9.89 4.76
C ASN A 175 29.48 -11.18 3.94
N SER A 176 29.14 -12.30 4.60
CA SER A 176 28.82 -13.58 3.97
C SER A 176 27.41 -13.67 3.40
N ASP A 177 26.52 -12.72 3.77
CA ASP A 177 25.11 -12.74 3.38
C ASP A 177 24.94 -12.09 1.99
N SER A 178 25.35 -12.80 0.97
CA SER A 178 25.24 -12.36 -0.42
C SER A 178 23.94 -12.87 -1.03
N PHE A 179 22.84 -12.15 -0.79
CA PHE A 179 21.52 -12.53 -1.29
C PHE A 179 21.24 -12.04 -2.70
N CYS A 180 20.35 -12.73 -3.41
CA CYS A 180 19.75 -12.22 -4.63
C CYS A 180 18.23 -12.54 -4.70
N VAL A 181 17.51 -11.70 -5.44
CA VAL A 181 16.07 -11.80 -5.67
C VAL A 181 15.83 -11.86 -7.18
N PHE A 182 15.02 -12.79 -7.65
CA PHE A 182 14.63 -12.87 -9.04
C PHE A 182 13.31 -12.13 -9.24
N ALA A 183 13.19 -11.35 -10.31
CA ALA A 183 11.96 -10.65 -10.66
C ALA A 183 11.83 -10.56 -12.18
N SER A 184 10.59 -10.47 -12.68
CA SER A 184 10.36 -10.19 -14.10
C SER A 184 11.15 -8.96 -14.56
N ALA A 185 11.66 -8.98 -15.77
CA ALA A 185 12.28 -7.80 -16.38
C ALA A 185 11.32 -6.58 -16.44
N ASP A 186 10.02 -6.84 -16.43
CA ASP A 186 8.97 -5.82 -16.38
C ASP A 186 8.42 -5.57 -14.95
N ALA A 187 9.09 -6.10 -13.90
CA ALA A 187 8.70 -5.86 -12.52
C ALA A 187 8.79 -4.37 -12.16
N HIS A 188 7.92 -3.94 -11.26
CA HIS A 188 7.94 -2.57 -10.78
C HIS A 188 9.25 -2.26 -10.03
N TYR A 189 9.77 -1.04 -10.22
CA TYR A 189 11.05 -0.60 -9.61
C TYR A 189 11.09 -0.71 -8.08
N SER A 190 9.93 -0.84 -7.42
CA SER A 190 9.86 -1.02 -5.97
C SER A 190 10.61 -2.26 -5.47
N ILE A 191 10.77 -3.30 -6.32
CA ILE A 191 11.54 -4.50 -5.96
C ILE A 191 13.02 -4.15 -5.80
N SER A 192 13.61 -3.50 -6.80
CA SER A 192 15.01 -3.04 -6.73
C SER A 192 15.22 -2.03 -5.59
N LYS A 193 14.27 -1.10 -5.40
CA LYS A 193 14.29 -0.14 -4.31
C LYS A 193 14.22 -0.85 -2.95
N SER A 194 13.39 -1.87 -2.80
CA SER A 194 13.30 -2.68 -1.57
C SER A 194 14.62 -3.37 -1.26
N CYS A 195 15.24 -4.00 -2.25
CA CYS A 195 16.54 -4.65 -2.09
C CYS A 195 17.64 -3.65 -1.68
N ALA A 196 17.65 -2.45 -2.28
CA ALA A 196 18.59 -1.38 -1.90
C ALA A 196 18.41 -0.96 -0.43
N VAL A 197 17.15 -0.66 -0.02
CA VAL A 197 16.83 -0.22 1.35
C VAL A 197 17.16 -1.30 2.39
N LEU A 198 16.97 -2.57 2.05
CA LEU A 198 17.21 -3.72 2.94
C LEU A 198 18.68 -4.15 3.00
N GLY A 199 19.59 -3.46 2.31
CA GLY A 199 21.01 -3.78 2.29
C GLY A 199 21.38 -4.98 1.41
N ILE A 200 20.44 -5.53 0.65
CA ILE A 200 20.69 -6.60 -0.34
C ILE A 200 21.39 -6.02 -1.58
N GLY A 201 21.07 -4.77 -1.91
CA GLY A 201 21.57 -4.06 -3.08
C GLY A 201 20.67 -4.22 -4.31
N SER A 202 20.46 -3.13 -5.05
CA SER A 202 19.61 -3.11 -6.25
C SER A 202 20.17 -4.01 -7.38
N GLU A 203 21.49 -4.13 -7.51
CA GLU A 203 22.15 -5.00 -8.48
C GLU A 203 21.99 -6.50 -8.16
N SER A 204 21.50 -6.83 -6.99
CA SER A 204 21.17 -8.21 -6.59
C SER A 204 19.76 -8.63 -7.02
N VAL A 205 19.01 -7.76 -7.68
CA VAL A 205 17.76 -8.13 -8.35
C VAL A 205 18.11 -8.63 -9.75
N ILE A 206 17.88 -9.91 -9.96
CA ILE A 206 18.18 -10.61 -11.21
C ILE A 206 16.94 -10.54 -12.09
N ALA A 207 17.03 -9.81 -13.18
CA ALA A 207 15.94 -9.70 -14.14
C ALA A 207 15.73 -11.02 -14.89
N VAL A 208 14.56 -11.60 -14.75
CA VAL A 208 14.13 -12.78 -15.52
C VAL A 208 13.56 -12.27 -16.85
N PRO A 209 14.05 -12.74 -17.99
CA PRO A 209 13.56 -12.32 -19.30
C PRO A 209 12.04 -12.50 -19.44
N VAL A 210 11.43 -11.68 -20.27
CA VAL A 210 10.03 -11.83 -20.66
C VAL A 210 9.92 -12.39 -22.07
N CYS A 211 8.89 -13.18 -22.34
CA CYS A 211 8.69 -13.81 -23.63
C CYS A 211 7.26 -13.58 -24.18
N GLY A 212 7.13 -13.81 -25.47
CA GLY A 212 5.88 -13.69 -26.20
C GLY A 212 5.34 -12.23 -26.30
N PRO A 213 4.25 -12.06 -27.05
CA PRO A 213 3.63 -10.74 -27.25
C PRO A 213 3.00 -10.18 -25.97
N GLU A 214 2.65 -11.04 -25.03
CA GLU A 214 2.07 -10.67 -23.73
C GLU A 214 3.14 -10.26 -22.70
N ARG A 215 4.42 -10.42 -23.01
CA ARG A 215 5.56 -10.04 -22.15
C ARG A 215 5.49 -10.67 -20.75
N LYS A 216 5.17 -11.96 -20.68
CA LYS A 216 5.18 -12.72 -19.42
C LYS A 216 6.59 -13.19 -19.08
N MET A 217 6.88 -13.37 -17.81
CA MET A 217 8.15 -13.95 -17.34
C MET A 217 8.43 -15.29 -18.04
N ASP A 218 9.62 -15.45 -18.57
CA ASP A 218 10.10 -16.71 -19.13
C ASP A 218 10.68 -17.60 -18.02
N VAL A 219 9.82 -18.39 -17.41
CA VAL A 219 10.17 -19.30 -16.32
C VAL A 219 11.22 -20.36 -16.76
N SER A 220 11.31 -20.67 -18.06
CA SER A 220 12.27 -21.65 -18.58
C SER A 220 13.73 -21.21 -18.38
N THR A 221 13.99 -19.92 -18.21
CA THR A 221 15.33 -19.36 -17.99
C THR A 221 15.79 -19.42 -16.52
N LEU A 222 14.86 -19.61 -15.58
CA LEU A 222 15.16 -19.59 -14.14
C LEU A 222 16.19 -20.61 -13.69
N PRO A 223 16.20 -21.88 -14.17
CA PRO A 223 17.21 -22.86 -13.76
C PRO A 223 18.64 -22.43 -14.07
N GLU A 224 18.89 -21.85 -15.23
CA GLU A 224 20.19 -21.34 -15.64
C GLU A 224 20.59 -20.10 -14.82
N LEU A 225 19.67 -19.16 -14.65
CA LEU A 225 19.89 -17.94 -13.89
C LEU A 225 20.23 -18.24 -12.42
N ILE A 226 19.53 -19.18 -11.79
CA ILE A 226 19.77 -19.54 -10.39
C ILE A 226 21.13 -20.21 -10.21
N GLN A 227 21.53 -21.09 -11.15
CA GLN A 227 22.84 -21.71 -11.15
C GLN A 227 23.96 -20.67 -11.31
N ALA A 228 23.79 -19.71 -12.22
CA ALA A 228 24.75 -18.63 -12.42
C ALA A 228 24.95 -17.81 -11.15
N GLN A 229 23.88 -17.46 -10.44
CA GLN A 229 24.00 -16.71 -9.18
C GLN A 229 24.65 -17.53 -8.07
N ARG A 230 24.31 -18.80 -7.94
CA ARG A 230 24.97 -19.72 -6.98
C ARG A 230 26.45 -19.91 -7.26
N ALA A 231 26.84 -19.97 -8.55
CA ALA A 231 28.26 -20.04 -8.94
C ALA A 231 29.05 -18.77 -8.57
N LEU A 232 28.38 -17.63 -8.49
CA LEU A 232 28.95 -16.37 -7.99
C LEU A 232 28.94 -16.25 -6.47
N GLY A 233 28.55 -17.31 -5.74
CA GLY A 233 28.45 -17.32 -4.29
C GLY A 233 27.23 -16.57 -3.74
N LYS A 234 26.26 -16.22 -4.59
CA LYS A 234 25.02 -15.58 -4.14
C LYS A 234 23.98 -16.61 -3.70
N TYR A 235 23.20 -16.24 -2.70
CA TYR A 235 22.12 -17.07 -2.17
C TYR A 235 20.76 -16.53 -2.62
N PRO A 236 20.04 -17.23 -3.51
CA PRO A 236 18.70 -16.88 -3.94
C PRO A 236 17.71 -16.96 -2.77
N ILE A 237 16.94 -15.89 -2.51
CA ILE A 237 15.99 -15.85 -1.39
C ILE A 237 14.53 -15.74 -1.84
N ALA A 238 14.26 -15.14 -3.00
CA ALA A 238 12.89 -14.93 -3.47
C ALA A 238 12.79 -14.90 -4.98
N LEU A 239 11.61 -15.27 -5.49
CA LEU A 239 11.13 -14.97 -6.82
C LEU A 239 9.89 -14.08 -6.71
N VAL A 240 9.90 -12.95 -7.42
CA VAL A 240 8.79 -12.02 -7.52
C VAL A 240 8.15 -12.13 -8.89
N ALA A 241 6.94 -12.67 -8.95
CA ALA A 241 6.10 -12.63 -10.14
C ALA A 241 5.14 -11.45 -10.07
N THR A 242 4.82 -10.87 -11.22
CA THR A 242 3.92 -9.71 -11.29
C THR A 242 2.57 -10.12 -11.87
N ALA A 243 1.50 -9.70 -11.23
CA ALA A 243 0.13 -9.84 -11.73
C ALA A 243 -0.43 -8.46 -12.10
N GLY A 244 -0.20 -8.06 -13.35
CA GLY A 244 -0.54 -6.74 -13.88
C GLY A 244 0.65 -5.79 -13.88
N THR A 245 1.62 -6.03 -14.79
CA THR A 245 2.81 -5.17 -14.93
C THR A 245 2.44 -3.75 -15.31
N THR A 246 3.17 -2.77 -14.78
CA THR A 246 2.90 -1.34 -15.00
C THR A 246 2.96 -0.95 -16.48
N SER A 247 3.83 -1.60 -17.25
CA SER A 247 4.06 -1.27 -18.67
C SER A 247 2.96 -1.75 -19.61
N CYS A 248 2.38 -2.93 -19.35
CA CYS A 248 1.45 -3.57 -20.29
C CYS A 248 0.34 -4.42 -19.65
N GLY A 249 0.26 -4.45 -18.32
CA GLY A 249 -0.76 -5.23 -17.61
C GLY A 249 -0.55 -6.75 -17.66
N ALA A 250 0.63 -7.22 -18.05
CA ALA A 250 0.93 -8.65 -18.13
C ALA A 250 0.80 -9.34 -16.78
N ILE A 251 0.33 -10.59 -16.81
CA ILE A 251 0.27 -11.47 -15.64
C ILE A 251 1.27 -12.61 -15.90
N ASP A 252 2.29 -12.70 -15.06
CA ASP A 252 3.28 -13.75 -15.14
C ASP A 252 2.67 -15.15 -14.91
N PRO A 253 3.28 -16.25 -15.37
CA PRO A 253 2.76 -17.60 -15.21
C PRO A 253 2.90 -18.05 -13.75
N LEU A 254 1.97 -17.59 -12.89
CA LEU A 254 2.01 -17.79 -11.45
C LEU A 254 2.09 -19.26 -11.00
N PRO A 255 1.38 -20.22 -11.63
CA PRO A 255 1.49 -21.62 -11.26
C PRO A 255 2.90 -22.18 -11.48
N GLU A 256 3.54 -21.84 -12.59
CA GLU A 256 4.89 -22.29 -12.95
C GLU A 256 5.94 -21.63 -12.03
N CYS A 257 5.77 -20.34 -11.72
CA CYS A 257 6.60 -19.64 -10.73
C CYS A 257 6.47 -20.28 -9.35
N ALA A 258 5.27 -20.63 -8.92
CA ALA A 258 5.02 -21.30 -7.64
C ALA A 258 5.72 -22.65 -7.56
N ALA A 259 5.56 -23.48 -8.59
CA ALA A 259 6.20 -24.80 -8.67
C ALA A 259 7.74 -24.69 -8.64
N PHE A 260 8.30 -23.68 -9.33
CA PHE A 260 9.73 -23.44 -9.31
C PHE A 260 10.21 -23.00 -7.91
N CYS A 261 9.50 -22.09 -7.25
CA CYS A 261 9.84 -21.65 -5.91
C CYS A 261 9.81 -22.78 -4.90
N GLU A 262 8.77 -23.62 -4.95
CA GLU A 262 8.66 -24.81 -4.09
C GLU A 262 9.85 -25.76 -4.28
N ALA A 263 10.20 -26.05 -5.54
CA ALA A 263 11.34 -26.93 -5.87
C ALA A 263 12.71 -26.37 -5.45
N GLN A 264 12.85 -25.04 -5.38
CA GLN A 264 14.12 -24.37 -5.06
C GLN A 264 14.19 -23.86 -3.62
N GLY A 265 13.12 -23.93 -2.84
CA GLY A 265 13.01 -23.38 -1.48
C GLY A 265 13.09 -21.87 -1.46
N LEU A 266 12.49 -21.19 -2.44
CA LEU A 266 12.45 -19.73 -2.55
C LEU A 266 11.15 -19.18 -1.97
N TRP A 267 11.24 -17.99 -1.39
CA TRP A 267 10.04 -17.19 -1.08
C TRP A 267 9.33 -16.78 -2.36
N PHE A 268 8.08 -17.18 -2.51
CA PHE A 268 7.26 -16.80 -3.65
C PHE A 268 6.42 -15.57 -3.33
N HIS A 269 6.79 -14.44 -3.91
CA HIS A 269 6.03 -13.19 -3.80
C HIS A 269 5.29 -12.88 -5.09
N VAL A 270 4.02 -12.50 -4.98
CA VAL A 270 3.22 -12.03 -6.12
C VAL A 270 2.93 -10.54 -5.94
N ASP A 271 3.57 -9.71 -6.76
CA ASP A 271 3.20 -8.30 -6.88
C ASP A 271 1.93 -8.18 -7.73
N ALA A 272 0.79 -8.21 -7.07
CA ALA A 272 -0.53 -8.01 -7.64
C ALA A 272 -1.09 -6.61 -7.29
N ALA A 273 -0.22 -5.62 -7.10
CA ALA A 273 -0.63 -4.26 -6.73
C ALA A 273 -1.75 -3.74 -7.64
N HIS A 274 -1.68 -4.00 -8.95
CA HIS A 274 -2.74 -3.65 -9.90
C HIS A 274 -3.75 -4.79 -10.09
N GLY A 275 -3.29 -5.96 -10.49
CA GLY A 275 -4.17 -7.08 -10.88
C GLY A 275 -4.87 -7.77 -9.72
N GLY A 276 -4.49 -7.51 -8.47
CA GLY A 276 -5.09 -8.14 -7.29
C GLY A 276 -6.59 -7.94 -7.15
N ALA A 277 -7.14 -6.86 -7.72
CA ALA A 277 -8.59 -6.65 -7.79
C ALA A 277 -9.32 -7.79 -8.53
N LEU A 278 -8.67 -8.49 -9.46
CA LEU A 278 -9.23 -9.64 -10.18
C LEU A 278 -9.60 -10.81 -9.26
N LEU A 279 -9.02 -10.89 -8.06
CA LEU A 279 -9.42 -11.88 -7.05
C LEU A 279 -10.92 -11.81 -6.73
N LEU A 280 -11.52 -10.62 -6.87
CA LEU A 280 -12.94 -10.37 -6.59
C LEU A 280 -13.81 -10.52 -7.84
N HIS A 281 -13.23 -10.67 -9.03
CA HIS A 281 -13.98 -10.76 -10.28
C HIS A 281 -14.35 -12.20 -10.59
N GLN A 282 -15.65 -12.47 -10.75
CA GLN A 282 -16.18 -13.82 -10.91
C GLN A 282 -15.54 -14.58 -12.08
N ASP A 283 -15.46 -13.95 -13.26
CA ASP A 283 -14.98 -14.59 -14.50
C ASP A 283 -13.45 -14.45 -14.73
N LYS A 284 -12.80 -13.49 -14.08
CA LYS A 284 -11.38 -13.19 -14.32
C LYS A 284 -10.45 -13.68 -13.21
N LYS A 285 -10.99 -14.14 -12.09
CA LYS A 285 -10.22 -14.66 -10.96
C LYS A 285 -9.24 -15.76 -11.38
N SER A 286 -9.60 -16.58 -12.36
CA SER A 286 -8.76 -17.66 -12.88
C SER A 286 -7.43 -17.18 -13.48
N LEU A 287 -7.34 -15.90 -13.91
CA LEU A 287 -6.08 -15.30 -14.36
C LEU A 287 -5.02 -15.21 -13.25
N LEU A 288 -5.46 -15.25 -12.00
CA LEU A 288 -4.59 -15.24 -10.81
C LEU A 288 -4.41 -16.64 -10.21
N SER A 289 -4.66 -17.70 -10.99
CA SER A 289 -4.33 -19.08 -10.56
C SER A 289 -2.85 -19.14 -10.15
N GLY A 290 -2.56 -19.80 -9.02
CA GLY A 290 -1.20 -19.83 -8.43
C GLY A 290 -1.01 -18.89 -7.24
N THR A 291 -1.85 -17.88 -7.03
CA THR A 291 -1.79 -17.03 -5.83
C THR A 291 -1.96 -17.80 -4.53
N SER A 292 -2.73 -18.91 -4.58
CA SER A 292 -2.89 -19.80 -3.43
C SER A 292 -1.59 -20.47 -2.98
N SER A 293 -0.53 -20.44 -3.77
CA SER A 293 0.79 -20.97 -3.43
C SER A 293 1.79 -19.88 -3.02
N ALA A 294 1.42 -18.60 -3.13
CA ALA A 294 2.32 -17.49 -2.77
C ALA A 294 2.56 -17.44 -1.26
N ASP A 295 3.79 -17.10 -0.84
CA ASP A 295 4.13 -16.78 0.55
C ASP A 295 3.62 -15.39 0.93
N SER A 296 3.62 -14.47 -0.05
CA SER A 296 3.06 -13.13 0.12
C SER A 296 2.49 -12.57 -1.18
N ILE A 297 1.48 -11.70 -1.05
CA ILE A 297 0.81 -11.04 -2.18
C ILE A 297 0.63 -9.57 -1.84
N THR A 298 1.05 -8.69 -2.74
CA THR A 298 0.73 -7.26 -2.68
C THR A 298 -0.56 -6.98 -3.47
N LEU A 299 -1.43 -6.13 -2.94
CA LEU A 299 -2.63 -5.63 -3.60
C LEU A 299 -2.85 -4.16 -3.22
N ASP A 300 -3.18 -3.29 -4.21
CA ASP A 300 -3.47 -1.88 -3.95
C ASP A 300 -4.95 -1.57 -4.22
N PRO A 301 -5.81 -1.50 -3.17
CA PRO A 301 -7.19 -1.07 -3.33
C PRO A 301 -7.33 0.32 -4.00
N HIS A 302 -6.35 1.21 -3.78
CA HIS A 302 -6.35 2.54 -4.38
C HIS A 302 -6.06 2.55 -5.90
N LYS A 303 -5.80 1.38 -6.52
CA LYS A 303 -5.70 1.23 -7.97
C LYS A 303 -7.04 0.77 -8.55
N TRP A 304 -7.22 -0.48 -8.78
CA TRP A 304 -8.37 -1.03 -9.52
C TRP A 304 -9.62 -1.29 -8.66
N LEU A 305 -9.57 -1.02 -7.35
CA LEU A 305 -10.77 -0.96 -6.50
C LEU A 305 -11.26 0.47 -6.26
N TYR A 306 -10.69 1.46 -6.95
CA TYR A 306 -11.15 2.85 -6.98
C TYR A 306 -11.24 3.52 -5.59
N THR A 307 -10.47 3.06 -4.62
CA THR A 307 -10.44 3.73 -3.31
C THR A 307 -9.49 4.95 -3.34
N PRO A 308 -9.75 5.99 -2.54
CA PRO A 308 -8.80 7.11 -2.41
C PRO A 308 -7.42 6.64 -1.96
N LYS A 309 -6.36 7.28 -2.48
CA LYS A 309 -4.98 7.06 -2.01
C LYS A 309 -4.82 7.62 -0.60
N THR A 310 -4.07 6.96 0.25
CA THR A 310 -3.29 5.74 0.08
C THR A 310 -4.06 4.52 0.61
N ALA A 311 -3.98 3.39 -0.06
CA ALA A 311 -4.47 2.11 0.46
C ALA A 311 -3.75 0.98 -0.26
N GLY A 312 -2.81 0.35 0.41
CA GLY A 312 -2.14 -0.87 -0.01
C GLY A 312 -2.42 -2.00 0.96
N LEU A 313 -2.19 -3.23 0.55
CA LEU A 313 -2.43 -4.42 1.34
C LEU A 313 -1.33 -5.45 1.07
N LEU A 314 -0.75 -5.98 2.13
CA LEU A 314 0.10 -7.16 2.09
C LEU A 314 -0.66 -8.34 2.69
N LEU A 315 -0.83 -9.40 1.91
CA LEU A 315 -1.33 -10.69 2.36
C LEU A 315 -0.14 -11.64 2.54
N VAL A 316 -0.18 -12.46 3.58
CA VAL A 316 0.87 -13.44 3.87
C VAL A 316 0.25 -14.80 4.15
N ARG A 317 0.90 -15.86 3.66
CA ARG A 317 0.46 -17.25 3.83
C ARG A 317 0.45 -17.68 5.30
N ASP A 318 1.45 -17.23 6.06
CA ASP A 318 1.57 -17.51 7.50
C ASP A 318 1.67 -16.19 8.27
N GLU A 319 0.62 -15.87 9.03
CA GLU A 319 0.54 -14.65 9.84
C GLU A 319 1.69 -14.54 10.85
N ASN A 320 2.23 -15.66 11.33
CA ASN A 320 3.32 -15.66 12.28
C ASN A 320 4.63 -15.09 11.70
N LYS A 321 4.81 -15.16 10.38
CA LYS A 321 5.99 -14.60 9.72
C LYS A 321 6.01 -13.07 9.71
N LEU A 322 4.88 -12.38 9.92
CA LEU A 322 4.85 -10.95 10.16
C LEU A 322 5.59 -10.53 11.44
N GLN A 323 5.77 -11.46 12.39
CA GLN A 323 6.51 -11.21 13.62
C GLN A 323 8.02 -11.08 13.41
N THR A 324 8.56 -11.42 12.24
CA THR A 324 9.98 -11.24 11.92
C THR A 324 10.41 -9.78 11.87
N ALA A 325 9.43 -8.87 11.78
CA ALA A 325 9.62 -7.42 11.94
C ALA A 325 9.10 -6.92 13.29
N ASP A 326 8.84 -7.82 14.26
CA ASP A 326 8.18 -7.54 15.53
C ASP A 326 9.10 -6.82 16.52
N TYR A 327 8.89 -5.53 16.66
CA TYR A 327 9.56 -4.71 17.67
C TYR A 327 8.65 -4.54 18.89
N LYS A 328 9.16 -4.95 20.08
CA LYS A 328 8.46 -4.77 21.34
C LYS A 328 8.77 -3.39 21.92
N ALA A 329 7.73 -2.65 22.26
CA ALA A 329 7.84 -1.42 23.01
C ALA A 329 6.97 -1.49 24.29
N PRO A 330 7.42 -0.94 25.42
CA PRO A 330 6.69 -1.05 26.70
C PRO A 330 5.29 -0.42 26.68
N TYR A 331 5.02 0.46 25.73
CA TYR A 331 3.73 1.13 25.56
C TYR A 331 2.81 0.43 24.54
N LEU A 332 3.29 -0.62 23.87
CA LEU A 332 2.48 -1.48 23.01
C LEU A 332 2.06 -2.75 23.79
N ASP A 333 0.87 -3.24 23.49
CA ASP A 333 0.32 -4.49 24.08
C ASP A 333 0.17 -4.46 25.59
N ARG A 334 -0.38 -3.37 26.15
CA ARG A 334 -0.85 -3.37 27.52
C ARG A 334 -1.93 -4.43 27.70
N HIS A 335 -1.83 -5.18 28.77
CA HIS A 335 -2.85 -6.19 29.09
C HIS A 335 -4.22 -5.55 29.28
N ALA A 336 -5.27 -6.23 28.80
CA ALA A 336 -6.63 -5.82 29.12
C ALA A 336 -6.82 -5.78 30.66
N PRO A 337 -7.69 -4.90 31.17
CA PRO A 337 -7.95 -4.78 32.62
C PRO A 337 -8.32 -6.08 33.29
N HIS A 338 -8.77 -7.07 32.53
CA HIS A 338 -9.22 -8.39 33.04
C HIS A 338 -8.27 -9.55 32.68
N GLY A 339 -7.04 -9.28 32.21
CA GLY A 339 -6.04 -10.31 31.90
C GLY A 339 -6.28 -11.11 30.62
N GLU A 340 -7.24 -10.70 29.79
CA GLU A 340 -7.46 -11.30 28.49
C GLU A 340 -6.34 -10.90 27.50
N ALA A 341 -5.97 -11.82 26.59
CA ALA A 341 -5.03 -11.52 25.53
C ALA A 341 -5.68 -10.58 24.52
N LEU A 342 -5.20 -9.35 24.43
CA LEU A 342 -5.61 -8.41 23.39
C LEU A 342 -5.08 -8.82 22.01
N PRO A 343 -5.77 -8.47 20.92
CA PRO A 343 -5.22 -8.61 19.59
C PRO A 343 -3.87 -7.90 19.48
N ILE A 344 -2.93 -8.50 18.75
CA ILE A 344 -1.60 -7.91 18.55
C ILE A 344 -1.74 -6.54 17.89
N SER A 345 -1.05 -5.55 18.46
CA SER A 345 -0.99 -4.19 17.92
C SER A 345 -0.31 -4.19 16.54
N GLN A 346 -0.95 -3.54 15.57
CA GLN A 346 -0.46 -3.58 14.18
C GLN A 346 0.91 -2.88 14.00
N GLY A 347 1.25 -1.91 14.84
CA GLY A 347 2.56 -1.27 14.85
C GLY A 347 3.74 -2.22 15.16
N ARG A 348 3.47 -3.41 15.70
CA ARG A 348 4.49 -4.46 15.87
C ARG A 348 4.79 -5.21 14.58
N ARG A 349 3.91 -5.14 13.60
CA ARG A 349 3.97 -5.90 12.34
C ARG A 349 4.23 -5.01 11.13
N ALA A 350 3.74 -3.76 11.18
CA ALA A 350 3.92 -2.78 10.13
C ALA A 350 5.31 -2.12 10.22
N LEU A 351 5.85 -1.70 9.08
CA LEU A 351 7.04 -0.85 9.05
C LEU A 351 6.71 0.57 9.53
N ASP A 352 5.48 1.01 9.28
CA ASP A 352 4.98 2.31 9.75
C ASP A 352 4.60 2.22 11.23
N GLY A 353 4.91 3.24 12.01
CA GLY A 353 4.41 3.41 13.36
C GLY A 353 2.94 3.86 13.32
N SER A 354 2.70 5.15 13.22
CA SER A 354 1.34 5.69 13.10
C SER A 354 0.75 5.40 11.73
N ARG A 355 -0.44 4.81 11.69
CA ARG A 355 -1.20 4.53 10.46
C ARG A 355 -2.64 4.98 10.57
N ARG A 356 -3.22 5.38 9.43
CA ARG A 356 -4.64 5.70 9.31
C ARG A 356 -5.50 4.44 9.29
N PHE A 357 -6.79 4.63 9.53
CA PHE A 357 -7.81 3.59 9.46
C PHE A 357 -8.28 3.36 8.00
N ASP A 358 -7.36 3.13 7.06
CA ASP A 358 -7.66 3.01 5.62
C ASP A 358 -8.58 1.83 5.28
N ALA A 359 -8.67 0.83 6.15
CA ALA A 359 -9.60 -0.29 6.00
C ALA A 359 -11.07 0.15 5.87
N LEU A 360 -11.48 1.28 6.48
CA LEU A 360 -12.86 1.75 6.40
C LEU A 360 -13.26 2.15 4.98
N LYS A 361 -12.43 2.89 4.26
CA LYS A 361 -12.73 3.32 2.88
C LYS A 361 -12.69 2.18 1.87
N VAL A 362 -12.01 1.08 2.21
CA VAL A 362 -12.00 -0.14 1.40
C VAL A 362 -13.24 -0.99 1.67
N TRP A 363 -13.79 -0.90 2.87
CA TRP A 363 -15.00 -1.62 3.24
C TRP A 363 -16.26 -1.00 2.64
N LEU A 364 -16.32 0.32 2.50
CA LEU A 364 -17.43 1.06 1.88
C LEU A 364 -17.44 0.91 0.36
#